data_17de52354b4ce24a9be809d73e23a13c
#
_entry.id   17de52354b4ce24a9be809d73e23a13c
#
_cell.length_a   1.000
_cell.length_b   1.000
_cell.length_c   1.000
_cell.angle_alpha   90.00
_cell.angle_beta   90.00
_cell.angle_gamma   90.00
#
_symmetry.space_group_name_H-M   'P 1'
#
loop_
_entity.id
_entity.type
_entity.pdbx_description
1 polymer ?
#
loop_
_entity_poly.entity_id
_entity_poly.type
_entity_poly.pdbx_seq_one_letter_code
_entity_poly.pdbx_strand_id
1 'polypeptide(L)'
;MNPSKKATSALISVFHKDGLTPIVQKLNELGIEIYSTGGTEKFITELGIDVMRVEDITAYPSILGGRVKTLHPKVFGGILSRRENRGDIAQIEEYEIPEIDIVIVDLYPFEKTVASGASEQDIIEKIDIGGISLIRAAAKNYKDVICVSSMEQYSDFLSIITSQTGETTLTQRKEFASRAFNISSHYDTAIFNYFNKNHEMASLKISETNGKVLRYGENPHQKGFFFGKFDDIFTKLHGKELSYNNLLDVDAAVNLMNEFKNDDPTFAILKHNNACGLAQRPSLKKAYIDALAGDPTSAFGGVLISNKTIDIATASEIHKLFCEVVIAPSYDAEALEVLKGKKNRIILKLNNIDLPESTVRTCLNGLLVQERDNKTDSTKDLKIVTKESPLKNEIEDLLFASKICKHTKSNTIVLAKNKQLCASGTGQTSRVDALNQSITKATHFNFDLNGAVMASDAFFPFPDCVEIAHQAGISAVIQPGGSIKDQLSIDYCDNHKMSMVFTGIRHFKH
;
A
#
# COMPACT_ATOMS: atom_id res chain seq x y z
N MET A 1 -27.48 -16.67 -28.44
CA MET A 1 -28.07 -15.85 -27.36
C MET A 1 -27.60 -16.44 -26.03
N ASN A 2 -27.07 -15.62 -25.12
CA ASN A 2 -26.77 -16.11 -23.78
C ASN A 2 -28.09 -16.47 -23.09
N PRO A 3 -28.25 -17.69 -22.55
CA PRO A 3 -29.50 -18.08 -21.93
C PRO A 3 -29.82 -17.17 -20.72
N SER A 4 -30.93 -16.42 -20.81
CA SER A 4 -31.45 -15.68 -19.69
C SER A 4 -32.26 -16.63 -18.79
N LYS A 5 -32.32 -16.31 -17.49
CA LYS A 5 -33.18 -16.98 -16.51
C LYS A 5 -33.95 -15.93 -15.74
N LYS A 6 -35.25 -16.16 -15.62
CA LYS A 6 -36.14 -15.37 -14.77
C LYS A 6 -36.06 -15.93 -13.37
N ALA A 7 -35.78 -15.09 -12.40
CA ALA A 7 -35.77 -15.44 -10.99
C ALA A 7 -37.22 -15.50 -10.45
N THR A 8 -37.47 -16.49 -9.61
CA THR A 8 -38.76 -16.68 -8.90
C THR A 8 -38.60 -16.63 -7.39
N SER A 9 -37.35 -16.74 -6.91
CA SER A 9 -37.04 -16.82 -5.48
C SER A 9 -35.73 -16.15 -5.13
N ALA A 10 -35.62 -15.64 -3.89
CA ALA A 10 -34.43 -14.98 -3.37
C ALA A 10 -34.18 -15.33 -1.89
N LEU A 11 -33.01 -15.81 -1.55
CA LEU A 11 -32.54 -15.94 -0.17
C LEU A 11 -31.73 -14.73 0.22
N ILE A 12 -32.16 -14.02 1.27
CA ILE A 12 -31.49 -12.80 1.74
C ILE A 12 -31.09 -12.98 3.22
N SER A 13 -29.78 -12.92 3.48
CA SER A 13 -29.21 -13.00 4.83
C SER A 13 -28.00 -12.08 4.94
N VAL A 14 -28.21 -10.86 5.42
CA VAL A 14 -27.17 -9.82 5.47
C VAL A 14 -26.97 -9.29 6.88
N PHE A 15 -25.71 -8.93 7.19
CA PHE A 15 -25.38 -8.24 8.44
C PHE A 15 -25.76 -6.76 8.37
N HIS A 16 -25.33 -6.05 7.31
CA HIS A 16 -25.67 -4.65 7.06
C HIS A 16 -26.98 -4.53 6.27
N LYS A 17 -27.81 -3.56 6.65
CA LYS A 17 -29.11 -3.32 6.00
C LYS A 17 -29.11 -2.10 5.08
N ASP A 18 -28.00 -1.36 5.06
CA ASP A 18 -27.85 -0.15 4.25
C ASP A 18 -28.00 -0.47 2.76
N GLY A 19 -28.87 0.26 2.07
CA GLY A 19 -29.14 0.06 0.64
C GLY A 19 -29.95 -1.19 0.26
N LEU A 20 -30.37 -2.01 1.22
CA LEU A 20 -31.16 -3.22 0.95
C LEU A 20 -32.62 -2.92 0.58
N THR A 21 -33.22 -1.87 1.15
CA THR A 21 -34.66 -1.54 0.96
C THR A 21 -35.08 -1.47 -0.52
N PRO A 22 -34.39 -0.76 -1.44
CA PRO A 22 -34.82 -0.72 -2.83
C PRO A 22 -34.77 -2.08 -3.52
N ILE A 23 -33.88 -2.97 -3.09
CA ILE A 23 -33.75 -4.32 -3.65
C ILE A 23 -34.95 -5.18 -3.24
N VAL A 24 -35.25 -5.25 -1.94
CA VAL A 24 -36.38 -6.06 -1.46
C VAL A 24 -37.73 -5.56 -1.97
N GLN A 25 -37.90 -4.24 -2.09
CA GLN A 25 -39.09 -3.64 -2.72
C GLN A 25 -39.19 -4.06 -4.19
N LYS A 26 -38.11 -4.03 -4.95
CA LYS A 26 -38.11 -4.44 -6.36
C LYS A 26 -38.36 -5.93 -6.53
N LEU A 27 -37.79 -6.78 -5.67
CA LEU A 27 -38.10 -8.23 -5.68
C LEU A 27 -39.55 -8.49 -5.42
N ASN A 28 -40.17 -7.83 -4.44
CA ASN A 28 -41.59 -7.93 -4.15
C ASN A 28 -42.46 -7.43 -5.31
N GLU A 29 -42.14 -6.29 -5.94
CA GLU A 29 -42.86 -5.78 -7.13
C GLU A 29 -42.82 -6.79 -8.30
N LEU A 30 -41.73 -7.54 -8.42
CA LEU A 30 -41.57 -8.56 -9.47
C LEU A 30 -42.21 -9.90 -9.12
N GLY A 31 -42.82 -10.04 -7.95
CA GLY A 31 -43.43 -11.29 -7.47
C GLY A 31 -42.39 -12.38 -7.15
N ILE A 32 -41.17 -12.00 -6.80
CA ILE A 32 -40.08 -12.93 -6.42
C ILE A 32 -40.26 -13.26 -4.94
N GLU A 33 -40.41 -14.54 -4.63
CA GLU A 33 -40.58 -15.04 -3.26
C GLU A 33 -39.28 -14.81 -2.46
N ILE A 34 -39.41 -14.25 -1.25
CA ILE A 34 -38.24 -13.90 -0.42
C ILE A 34 -38.14 -14.85 0.76
N TYR A 35 -36.99 -15.52 0.87
CA TYR A 35 -36.58 -16.32 2.01
C TYR A 35 -35.59 -15.54 2.86
N SER A 36 -35.75 -15.55 4.18
CA SER A 36 -34.82 -14.87 5.08
C SER A 36 -34.83 -15.48 6.49
N THR A 37 -33.90 -15.00 7.33
CA THR A 37 -33.80 -15.45 8.74
C THR A 37 -33.31 -14.33 9.64
N GLY A 38 -33.68 -14.39 10.91
CA GLY A 38 -33.22 -13.54 12.00
C GLY A 38 -33.43 -12.05 11.76
N GLY A 39 -32.38 -11.22 11.95
CA GLY A 39 -32.49 -9.77 11.84
C GLY A 39 -32.78 -9.26 10.43
N THR A 40 -32.48 -10.03 9.37
CA THR A 40 -32.84 -9.65 8.00
C THR A 40 -34.30 -9.91 7.73
N GLU A 41 -34.85 -11.03 8.19
CA GLU A 41 -36.29 -11.35 8.12
C GLU A 41 -37.09 -10.25 8.81
N LYS A 42 -36.75 -9.90 10.05
CA LYS A 42 -37.40 -8.82 10.79
C LYS A 42 -37.37 -7.50 10.02
N PHE A 43 -36.26 -7.12 9.47
CA PHE A 43 -36.09 -5.88 8.68
C PHE A 43 -37.03 -5.87 7.45
N ILE A 44 -37.15 -6.98 6.72
CA ILE A 44 -38.01 -7.09 5.53
C ILE A 44 -39.49 -7.02 5.93
N THR A 45 -39.89 -7.72 7.01
CA THR A 45 -41.26 -7.69 7.55
C THR A 45 -41.65 -6.28 8.00
N GLU A 46 -40.73 -5.51 8.61
CA GLU A 46 -40.96 -4.11 9.01
C GLU A 46 -41.23 -3.17 7.82
N LEU A 47 -40.78 -3.55 6.60
CA LEU A 47 -41.13 -2.84 5.36
C LEU A 47 -42.52 -3.20 4.80
N GLY A 48 -43.24 -4.09 5.45
CA GLY A 48 -44.55 -4.59 4.99
C GLY A 48 -44.45 -5.55 3.82
N ILE A 49 -43.33 -6.23 3.64
CA ILE A 49 -43.10 -7.21 2.57
C ILE A 49 -43.18 -8.62 3.16
N ASP A 50 -43.92 -9.49 2.49
CA ASP A 50 -44.03 -10.89 2.88
C ASP A 50 -42.69 -11.61 2.72
N VAL A 51 -42.28 -12.35 3.74
CA VAL A 51 -41.04 -13.10 3.78
C VAL A 51 -41.23 -14.48 4.42
N MET A 52 -40.80 -15.52 3.74
CA MET A 52 -40.83 -16.88 4.28
C MET A 52 -39.59 -17.10 5.15
N ARG A 53 -39.75 -17.57 6.34
CA ARG A 53 -38.61 -17.86 7.25
C ARG A 53 -37.89 -19.12 6.83
N VAL A 54 -36.59 -19.09 6.90
CA VAL A 54 -35.75 -20.28 6.61
C VAL A 54 -36.08 -21.42 7.57
N GLU A 55 -36.44 -21.12 8.81
CA GLU A 55 -36.86 -22.07 9.83
C GLU A 55 -38.14 -22.83 9.41
N ASP A 56 -39.03 -22.18 8.66
CA ASP A 56 -40.27 -22.84 8.17
C ASP A 56 -39.98 -23.79 7.01
N ILE A 57 -39.01 -23.43 6.12
CA ILE A 57 -38.57 -24.31 5.03
C ILE A 57 -37.84 -25.54 5.57
N THR A 58 -37.00 -25.34 6.56
CA THR A 58 -36.15 -26.40 7.10
C THR A 58 -36.87 -27.26 8.14
N ALA A 59 -37.98 -26.78 8.69
CA ALA A 59 -38.62 -27.34 9.86
C ALA A 59 -37.68 -27.52 11.05
N TYR A 60 -36.62 -26.66 11.13
CA TYR A 60 -35.61 -26.73 12.15
C TYR A 60 -35.35 -25.36 12.78
N PRO A 61 -35.30 -25.24 14.10
CA PRO A 61 -35.11 -23.95 14.75
C PRO A 61 -33.66 -23.45 14.58
N SER A 62 -33.47 -22.14 14.68
CA SER A 62 -32.14 -21.55 14.86
C SER A 62 -31.57 -21.98 16.22
N ILE A 63 -30.42 -22.64 16.23
CA ILE A 63 -29.76 -23.16 17.43
C ILE A 63 -28.36 -22.57 17.65
N LEU A 64 -27.79 -22.87 18.81
CA LEU A 64 -26.42 -22.44 19.20
C LEU A 64 -26.22 -20.90 19.09
N GLY A 65 -27.21 -20.14 19.59
CA GLY A 65 -27.15 -18.69 19.54
C GLY A 65 -27.21 -18.11 18.11
N GLY A 66 -27.76 -18.90 17.16
CA GLY A 66 -27.88 -18.49 15.76
C GLY A 66 -26.69 -18.85 14.87
N ARG A 67 -25.72 -19.59 15.38
CA ARG A 67 -24.59 -20.08 14.57
C ARG A 67 -24.99 -21.12 13.52
N VAL A 68 -26.12 -21.82 13.74
CA VAL A 68 -26.71 -22.80 12.82
C VAL A 68 -28.13 -22.38 12.49
N LYS A 69 -28.36 -21.88 11.29
CA LYS A 69 -29.65 -21.45 10.77
C LYS A 69 -29.86 -21.93 9.34
N THR A 70 -28.95 -21.54 8.45
CA THR A 70 -29.02 -21.78 7.01
C THR A 70 -28.24 -23.03 6.56
N LEU A 71 -27.43 -23.63 7.44
CA LEU A 71 -26.64 -24.85 7.14
C LEU A 71 -27.55 -26.08 7.16
N HIS A 72 -28.43 -26.17 6.17
CA HIS A 72 -29.42 -27.23 6.08
C HIS A 72 -29.53 -27.77 4.63
N PRO A 73 -29.76 -29.09 4.41
CA PRO A 73 -29.87 -29.66 3.07
C PRO A 73 -30.92 -29.00 2.20
N LYS A 74 -32.09 -28.59 2.76
CA LYS A 74 -33.13 -27.89 2.00
C LYS A 74 -32.64 -26.54 1.45
N VAL A 75 -31.86 -25.78 2.20
CA VAL A 75 -31.29 -24.49 1.75
C VAL A 75 -30.23 -24.71 0.70
N PHE A 76 -29.23 -25.58 1.00
CA PHE A 76 -28.14 -25.83 0.08
C PHE A 76 -28.58 -26.64 -1.16
N GLY A 77 -29.52 -27.52 -1.04
CA GLY A 77 -30.17 -28.21 -2.16
C GLY A 77 -30.82 -27.22 -3.12
N GLY A 78 -31.58 -26.26 -2.58
CA GLY A 78 -32.21 -25.19 -3.37
C GLY A 78 -31.25 -24.34 -4.16
N ILE A 79 -30.07 -24.06 -3.58
CA ILE A 79 -29.01 -23.29 -4.24
C ILE A 79 -28.18 -24.14 -5.23
N LEU A 80 -27.85 -25.38 -4.87
CA LEU A 80 -26.87 -26.20 -5.60
C LEU A 80 -27.48 -27.10 -6.68
N SER A 81 -28.81 -27.29 -6.70
CA SER A 81 -29.49 -28.13 -7.69
C SER A 81 -29.24 -27.61 -9.12
N ARG A 82 -28.89 -28.54 -10.00
CA ARG A 82 -28.71 -28.26 -11.43
C ARG A 82 -30.07 -28.35 -12.11
N ARG A 83 -30.62 -27.22 -12.55
CA ARG A 83 -31.99 -27.10 -13.11
C ARG A 83 -32.21 -27.89 -14.40
N GLU A 84 -31.12 -28.34 -15.06
CA GLU A 84 -31.12 -29.17 -16.27
C GLU A 84 -30.95 -30.66 -16.01
N ASN A 85 -30.60 -31.05 -14.74
CA ASN A 85 -30.32 -32.42 -14.37
C ASN A 85 -31.57 -33.11 -13.82
N ARG A 86 -32.06 -34.12 -14.54
CA ARG A 86 -33.29 -34.88 -14.15
C ARG A 86 -33.19 -35.52 -12.78
N GLY A 87 -32.00 -36.00 -12.37
CA GLY A 87 -31.80 -36.61 -11.05
C GLY A 87 -31.91 -35.58 -9.92
N ASP A 88 -31.35 -34.37 -10.14
CA ASP A 88 -31.44 -33.27 -9.16
C ASP A 88 -32.92 -32.80 -9.02
N ILE A 89 -33.61 -32.66 -10.16
CA ILE A 89 -35.03 -32.26 -10.19
C ILE A 89 -35.87 -33.27 -9.38
N ALA A 90 -35.72 -34.58 -9.64
CA ALA A 90 -36.48 -35.60 -8.91
C ALA A 90 -36.21 -35.56 -7.39
N GLN A 91 -34.96 -35.30 -6.98
CA GLN A 91 -34.63 -35.18 -5.55
C GLN A 91 -35.22 -33.91 -4.92
N ILE A 92 -35.20 -32.79 -5.65
CA ILE A 92 -35.81 -31.55 -5.16
C ILE A 92 -37.32 -31.75 -4.91
N GLU A 93 -38.01 -32.44 -5.84
CA GLU A 93 -39.42 -32.77 -5.70
C GLU A 93 -39.67 -33.76 -4.55
N GLU A 94 -38.86 -34.85 -4.46
CA GLU A 94 -38.96 -35.87 -3.41
C GLU A 94 -38.80 -35.31 -2.00
N TYR A 95 -37.84 -34.39 -1.81
CA TYR A 95 -37.50 -33.82 -0.49
C TYR A 95 -38.14 -32.46 -0.25
N GLU A 96 -39.05 -32.01 -1.11
CA GLU A 96 -39.71 -30.70 -1.03
C GLU A 96 -38.73 -29.54 -0.80
N ILE A 97 -37.72 -29.46 -1.66
CA ILE A 97 -36.67 -28.44 -1.60
C ILE A 97 -37.06 -27.27 -2.52
N PRO A 98 -37.21 -26.03 -2.00
CA PRO A 98 -37.52 -24.88 -2.85
C PRO A 98 -36.26 -24.49 -3.66
N GLU A 99 -36.45 -24.20 -4.95
CA GLU A 99 -35.39 -23.65 -5.76
C GLU A 99 -35.07 -22.22 -5.30
N ILE A 100 -33.75 -21.84 -5.28
CA ILE A 100 -33.30 -20.51 -4.91
C ILE A 100 -32.50 -19.94 -6.09
N ASP A 101 -32.98 -18.83 -6.69
CA ASP A 101 -32.42 -18.25 -7.90
C ASP A 101 -31.49 -17.07 -7.60
N ILE A 102 -31.77 -16.37 -6.49
CA ILE A 102 -31.00 -15.21 -6.04
C ILE A 102 -30.51 -15.46 -4.61
N VAL A 103 -29.24 -15.22 -4.35
CA VAL A 103 -28.65 -15.26 -3.01
C VAL A 103 -27.99 -13.90 -2.72
N ILE A 104 -28.48 -13.20 -1.69
CA ILE A 104 -27.95 -11.91 -1.24
C ILE A 104 -27.41 -12.10 0.17
N VAL A 105 -26.10 -12.04 0.32
CA VAL A 105 -25.41 -12.31 1.59
C VAL A 105 -24.20 -11.38 1.70
N ASP A 106 -24.04 -10.71 2.83
CA ASP A 106 -22.80 -10.09 3.21
C ASP A 106 -22.17 -10.79 4.43
N LEU A 107 -20.88 -10.65 4.58
CA LEU A 107 -20.13 -11.28 5.67
C LEU A 107 -20.02 -10.37 6.89
N TYR A 108 -19.83 -10.95 8.06
CA TYR A 108 -19.50 -10.21 9.26
C TYR A 108 -18.22 -9.41 9.10
N PRO A 109 -18.11 -8.20 9.69
CA PRO A 109 -16.98 -7.27 9.50
C PRO A 109 -15.73 -7.71 10.29
N PHE A 110 -15.16 -8.86 9.95
CA PHE A 110 -14.02 -9.47 10.64
C PHE A 110 -12.82 -8.51 10.73
N GLU A 111 -12.36 -7.97 9.59
CA GLU A 111 -11.21 -7.08 9.54
C GLU A 111 -11.41 -5.78 10.35
N LYS A 112 -12.62 -5.20 10.29
CA LYS A 112 -12.95 -4.01 11.10
C LYS A 112 -12.93 -4.33 12.59
N THR A 113 -13.36 -5.53 12.99
CA THR A 113 -13.32 -5.98 14.38
C THR A 113 -11.89 -6.20 14.85
N VAL A 114 -11.03 -6.80 14.03
CA VAL A 114 -9.59 -6.91 14.32
C VAL A 114 -8.95 -5.53 14.47
N ALA A 115 -9.21 -4.64 13.53
CA ALA A 115 -8.64 -3.28 13.53
C ALA A 115 -9.11 -2.42 14.72
N SER A 116 -10.27 -2.70 15.29
CA SER A 116 -10.77 -1.99 16.49
C SER A 116 -10.06 -2.39 17.78
N GLY A 117 -9.21 -3.41 17.78
CA GLY A 117 -8.55 -3.93 18.98
C GLY A 117 -9.50 -4.68 19.92
N ALA A 118 -10.60 -5.24 19.40
CA ALA A 118 -11.56 -6.04 20.15
C ALA A 118 -10.90 -7.26 20.81
N SER A 119 -11.60 -7.89 21.77
CA SER A 119 -11.13 -9.11 22.40
C SER A 119 -11.01 -10.25 21.38
N GLU A 120 -10.10 -11.21 21.61
CA GLU A 120 -9.95 -12.39 20.75
C GLU A 120 -11.28 -13.12 20.58
N GLN A 121 -12.05 -13.26 21.65
CA GLN A 121 -13.36 -13.89 21.62
C GLN A 121 -14.33 -13.14 20.70
N ASP A 122 -14.38 -11.82 20.75
CA ASP A 122 -15.25 -11.01 19.88
C ASP A 122 -14.83 -11.10 18.41
N ILE A 123 -13.51 -11.18 18.15
CA ILE A 123 -12.95 -11.36 16.80
C ILE A 123 -13.37 -12.73 16.25
N ILE A 124 -13.20 -13.80 17.02
CA ILE A 124 -13.58 -15.17 16.62
C ILE A 124 -15.08 -15.27 16.33
N GLU A 125 -15.93 -14.59 17.10
CA GLU A 125 -17.39 -14.55 16.84
C GLU A 125 -17.74 -13.85 15.53
N LYS A 126 -16.83 -13.13 14.90
CA LYS A 126 -17.02 -12.51 13.57
C LYS A 126 -16.52 -13.38 12.42
N ILE A 127 -16.08 -14.60 12.68
CA ILE A 127 -15.81 -15.58 11.62
C ILE A 127 -17.14 -16.14 11.12
N ASP A 128 -17.55 -15.72 9.94
CA ASP A 128 -18.81 -16.13 9.33
C ASP A 128 -18.71 -17.56 8.76
N ILE A 129 -19.56 -18.46 9.22
CA ILE A 129 -19.63 -19.84 8.73
C ILE A 129 -20.79 -20.00 7.73
N GLY A 130 -21.96 -19.49 8.08
CA GLY A 130 -23.17 -19.65 7.28
C GLY A 130 -23.16 -18.81 6.00
N GLY A 131 -22.86 -17.53 6.12
CA GLY A 131 -22.84 -16.59 5.01
C GLY A 131 -21.81 -16.96 3.95
N ILE A 132 -20.56 -17.25 4.36
CA ILE A 132 -19.51 -17.65 3.40
C ILE A 132 -19.87 -18.96 2.68
N SER A 133 -20.52 -19.89 3.37
CA SER A 133 -20.97 -21.15 2.76
C SER A 133 -22.05 -20.93 1.70
N LEU A 134 -23.02 -20.02 1.97
CA LEU A 134 -24.06 -19.64 1.01
C LEU A 134 -23.47 -18.94 -0.22
N ILE A 135 -22.53 -18.01 -0.02
CA ILE A 135 -21.82 -17.31 -1.10
C ILE A 135 -21.12 -18.32 -2.01
N ARG A 136 -20.38 -19.26 -1.44
CA ARG A 136 -19.64 -20.27 -2.21
C ARG A 136 -20.57 -21.23 -2.95
N ALA A 137 -21.67 -21.63 -2.34
CA ALA A 137 -22.68 -22.51 -2.97
C ALA A 137 -23.32 -21.82 -4.18
N ALA A 138 -23.81 -20.59 -4.01
CA ALA A 138 -24.44 -19.82 -5.06
C ALA A 138 -23.47 -19.52 -6.21
N ALA A 139 -22.26 -19.08 -5.90
CA ALA A 139 -21.21 -18.82 -6.90
C ALA A 139 -20.81 -20.08 -7.69
N LYS A 140 -20.77 -21.25 -7.04
CA LYS A 140 -20.52 -22.54 -7.71
C LYS A 140 -21.62 -22.86 -8.73
N ASN A 141 -22.89 -22.59 -8.39
CA ASN A 141 -24.01 -22.84 -9.27
C ASN A 141 -24.43 -21.61 -10.11
N TYR A 142 -23.48 -20.79 -10.54
CA TYR A 142 -23.74 -19.58 -11.33
C TYR A 142 -24.53 -19.82 -12.64
N LYS A 143 -24.62 -21.04 -13.12
CA LYS A 143 -25.46 -21.37 -14.27
C LYS A 143 -26.92 -21.08 -13.99
N ASP A 144 -27.33 -21.26 -12.75
CA ASP A 144 -28.72 -21.18 -12.30
C ASP A 144 -28.96 -20.05 -11.30
N VAL A 145 -27.98 -19.66 -10.50
CA VAL A 145 -28.10 -18.74 -9.36
C VAL A 145 -27.26 -17.49 -9.55
N ILE A 146 -27.80 -16.31 -9.21
CA ILE A 146 -27.00 -15.09 -9.06
C ILE A 146 -26.67 -14.86 -7.58
N CYS A 147 -25.39 -14.55 -7.29
CA CYS A 147 -24.88 -14.33 -5.93
C CYS A 147 -24.46 -12.88 -5.73
N VAL A 148 -25.18 -12.11 -4.93
CA VAL A 148 -24.83 -10.77 -4.50
C VAL A 148 -24.14 -10.88 -3.13
N SER A 149 -22.82 -10.68 -3.10
CA SER A 149 -21.97 -11.03 -1.95
C SER A 149 -21.45 -9.82 -1.17
N SER A 150 -21.80 -8.60 -1.57
CA SER A 150 -21.50 -7.37 -0.84
C SER A 150 -22.45 -6.23 -1.19
N MET A 151 -22.54 -5.22 -0.31
CA MET A 151 -23.37 -4.02 -0.53
C MET A 151 -22.91 -3.21 -1.77
N GLU A 152 -21.63 -3.23 -2.11
CA GLU A 152 -21.08 -2.52 -3.28
C GLU A 152 -21.67 -3.01 -4.60
N GLN A 153 -22.27 -4.21 -4.60
CA GLN A 153 -22.90 -4.82 -5.78
C GLN A 153 -24.40 -4.48 -5.88
N TYR A 154 -25.00 -3.82 -4.88
CA TYR A 154 -26.44 -3.58 -4.82
C TYR A 154 -26.95 -2.70 -5.96
N SER A 155 -26.23 -1.64 -6.33
CA SER A 155 -26.63 -0.75 -7.42
C SER A 155 -26.62 -1.49 -8.78
N ASP A 156 -25.59 -2.27 -9.05
CA ASP A 156 -25.47 -3.07 -10.27
C ASP A 156 -26.59 -4.12 -10.35
N PHE A 157 -26.78 -4.86 -9.27
CA PHE A 157 -27.82 -5.87 -9.18
C PHE A 157 -29.22 -5.27 -9.36
N LEU A 158 -29.53 -4.17 -8.65
CA LEU A 158 -30.83 -3.48 -8.77
C LEU A 158 -31.08 -3.00 -10.20
N SER A 159 -30.06 -2.45 -10.86
CA SER A 159 -30.15 -2.05 -12.27
C SER A 159 -30.48 -3.22 -13.18
N ILE A 160 -29.83 -4.38 -12.99
CA ILE A 160 -30.08 -5.60 -13.78
C ILE A 160 -31.51 -6.08 -13.59
N ILE A 161 -31.96 -6.32 -12.35
CA ILE A 161 -33.31 -6.89 -12.12
C ILE A 161 -34.42 -5.92 -12.51
N THR A 162 -34.17 -4.61 -12.46
CA THR A 162 -35.14 -3.60 -12.90
C THR A 162 -35.24 -3.55 -14.41
N SER A 163 -34.13 -3.43 -15.14
CA SER A 163 -34.11 -3.29 -16.60
C SER A 163 -34.53 -4.58 -17.33
N GLN A 164 -34.29 -5.73 -16.72
CA GLN A 164 -34.58 -7.06 -17.28
C GLN A 164 -35.79 -7.75 -16.63
N THR A 165 -36.59 -7.02 -15.85
CA THR A 165 -37.82 -7.54 -15.23
C THR A 165 -37.62 -8.87 -14.48
N GLY A 166 -36.55 -8.94 -13.67
CA GLY A 166 -36.18 -10.10 -12.86
C GLY A 166 -35.36 -11.17 -13.62
N GLU A 167 -35.02 -10.95 -14.87
CA GLU A 167 -34.18 -11.87 -15.63
C GLU A 167 -32.68 -11.55 -15.42
N THR A 168 -31.85 -12.60 -15.51
CA THR A 168 -30.38 -12.48 -15.49
C THR A 168 -29.76 -13.33 -16.61
N THR A 169 -28.72 -12.81 -17.27
CA THR A 169 -27.98 -13.57 -18.27
C THR A 169 -26.89 -14.44 -17.62
N LEU A 170 -26.47 -15.50 -18.31
CA LEU A 170 -25.36 -16.34 -17.86
C LEU A 170 -24.06 -15.54 -17.63
N THR A 171 -23.79 -14.54 -18.47
CA THR A 171 -22.61 -13.66 -18.34
C THR A 171 -22.66 -12.86 -17.03
N GLN A 172 -23.80 -12.27 -16.71
CA GLN A 172 -24.00 -11.54 -15.46
C GLN A 172 -23.83 -12.47 -14.24
N ARG A 173 -24.47 -13.63 -14.23
CA ARG A 173 -24.34 -14.61 -13.16
C ARG A 173 -22.89 -15.06 -12.96
N LYS A 174 -22.14 -15.29 -14.06
CA LYS A 174 -20.70 -15.64 -14.00
C LYS A 174 -19.85 -14.49 -13.45
N GLU A 175 -20.17 -13.25 -13.81
CA GLU A 175 -19.49 -12.07 -13.26
C GLU A 175 -19.72 -11.94 -11.75
N PHE A 176 -20.97 -12.07 -11.29
CA PHE A 176 -21.29 -12.04 -9.86
C PHE A 176 -20.65 -13.22 -9.10
N ALA A 177 -20.53 -14.40 -9.71
CA ALA A 177 -19.81 -15.52 -9.13
C ALA A 177 -18.30 -15.22 -8.96
N SER A 178 -17.70 -14.54 -9.94
CA SER A 178 -16.30 -14.07 -9.82
C SER A 178 -16.13 -13.09 -8.65
N ARG A 179 -17.05 -12.12 -8.53
CA ARG A 179 -17.08 -11.17 -7.40
C ARG A 179 -17.26 -11.89 -6.06
N ALA A 180 -18.12 -12.90 -6.01
CA ALA A 180 -18.36 -13.71 -4.80
C ALA A 180 -17.11 -14.48 -4.35
N PHE A 181 -16.36 -15.09 -5.27
CA PHE A 181 -15.11 -15.75 -4.95
C PHE A 181 -14.00 -14.76 -4.58
N ASN A 182 -13.99 -13.55 -5.14
CA ASN A 182 -13.10 -12.48 -4.69
C ASN A 182 -13.34 -12.13 -3.21
N ILE A 183 -14.60 -11.94 -2.81
CA ILE A 183 -14.99 -11.67 -1.41
C ILE A 183 -14.58 -12.84 -0.50
N SER A 184 -14.96 -14.07 -0.84
CA SER A 184 -14.68 -15.22 0.05
C SER A 184 -13.19 -15.50 0.20
N SER A 185 -12.40 -15.36 -0.86
CA SER A 185 -10.94 -15.57 -0.78
C SER A 185 -10.23 -14.47 0.01
N HIS A 186 -10.69 -13.22 -0.11
CA HIS A 186 -10.18 -12.11 0.69
C HIS A 186 -10.47 -12.32 2.17
N TYR A 187 -11.70 -12.71 2.49
CA TYR A 187 -12.15 -12.99 3.86
C TYR A 187 -11.32 -14.10 4.52
N ASP A 188 -11.15 -15.24 3.83
CA ASP A 188 -10.32 -16.34 4.33
C ASP A 188 -8.85 -15.94 4.46
N THR A 189 -8.35 -15.08 3.57
CA THR A 189 -6.99 -14.53 3.67
C THR A 189 -6.82 -13.67 4.92
N ALA A 190 -7.79 -12.83 5.24
CA ALA A 190 -7.76 -11.99 6.45
C ALA A 190 -7.77 -12.85 7.72
N ILE A 191 -8.61 -13.89 7.77
CA ILE A 191 -8.68 -14.85 8.88
C ILE A 191 -7.35 -15.61 9.02
N PHE A 192 -6.81 -16.13 7.91
CA PHE A 192 -5.52 -16.81 7.91
C PHE A 192 -4.41 -15.92 8.48
N ASN A 193 -4.32 -14.67 8.00
CA ASN A 193 -3.28 -13.74 8.43
C ASN A 193 -3.43 -13.38 9.92
N TYR A 194 -4.65 -13.29 10.45
CA TYR A 194 -4.89 -13.10 11.87
C TYR A 194 -4.33 -14.25 12.71
N PHE A 195 -4.62 -15.51 12.34
CA PHE A 195 -4.11 -16.69 13.05
C PHE A 195 -2.61 -16.90 12.85
N ASN A 196 -2.06 -16.53 11.70
CA ASN A 196 -0.64 -16.68 11.38
C ASN A 196 0.19 -15.41 11.69
N LYS A 197 -0.29 -14.56 12.60
CA LYS A 197 0.34 -13.27 12.94
C LYS A 197 1.81 -13.39 13.32
N ASN A 198 2.20 -14.47 13.98
CA ASN A 198 3.58 -14.72 14.40
C ASN A 198 4.41 -15.47 13.34
N HIS A 199 3.89 -15.62 12.12
CA HIS A 199 4.55 -16.33 11.00
C HIS A 199 5.03 -17.76 11.33
N GLU A 200 4.32 -18.46 12.18
CA GLU A 200 4.63 -19.86 12.55
C GLU A 200 4.54 -20.79 11.34
N MET A 201 3.64 -20.49 10.40
CA MET A 201 3.54 -21.18 9.12
C MET A 201 4.20 -20.34 8.01
N ALA A 202 5.20 -20.91 7.32
CA ALA A 202 5.85 -20.30 6.16
C ALA A 202 4.92 -20.28 4.93
N SER A 203 3.87 -19.49 5.00
CA SER A 203 2.88 -19.31 3.93
C SER A 203 2.52 -17.83 3.78
N LEU A 204 2.59 -17.32 2.56
CA LEU A 204 2.25 -15.94 2.23
C LEU A 204 0.86 -15.89 1.61
N LYS A 205 -0.03 -15.10 2.19
CA LYS A 205 -1.35 -14.76 1.65
C LYS A 205 -1.44 -13.24 1.54
N ILE A 206 -1.60 -12.74 0.32
CA ILE A 206 -1.83 -11.31 0.02
C ILE A 206 -3.12 -11.23 -0.78
N SER A 207 -4.03 -10.39 -0.33
CA SER A 207 -5.28 -10.13 -1.03
C SER A 207 -5.61 -8.64 -1.00
N GLU A 208 -5.61 -8.02 -2.17
CA GLU A 208 -5.98 -6.63 -2.40
C GLU A 208 -7.17 -6.57 -3.35
N THR A 209 -8.28 -6.00 -2.88
CA THR A 209 -9.52 -5.91 -3.65
C THR A 209 -9.68 -4.60 -4.41
N ASN A 210 -8.91 -3.56 -4.01
CA ASN A 210 -8.97 -2.22 -4.60
C ASN A 210 -7.88 -2.04 -5.64
N GLY A 211 -8.17 -2.39 -6.90
CA GLY A 211 -7.25 -2.21 -8.01
C GLY A 211 -7.60 -0.99 -8.86
N LYS A 212 -6.62 -0.12 -9.11
CA LYS A 212 -6.72 0.99 -10.05
C LYS A 212 -5.89 0.69 -11.30
N VAL A 213 -6.52 0.74 -12.46
CA VAL A 213 -5.81 0.63 -13.76
C VAL A 213 -5.01 1.91 -13.95
N LEU A 214 -3.71 1.77 -14.20
CA LEU A 214 -2.82 2.87 -14.53
C LEU A 214 -2.76 3.03 -16.06
N ARG A 215 -2.30 4.17 -16.51
CA ARG A 215 -2.19 4.47 -17.93
C ARG A 215 -1.33 3.42 -18.67
N TYR A 216 -0.23 2.98 -18.07
CA TYR A 216 0.67 1.90 -18.48
C TYR A 216 1.59 1.54 -17.30
N GLY A 217 2.43 0.51 -17.41
CA GLY A 217 3.45 0.13 -16.46
C GLY A 217 4.68 1.07 -16.53
N GLU A 218 5.89 0.55 -16.37
CA GLU A 218 7.10 1.37 -16.54
C GLU A 218 7.23 1.89 -17.98
N ASN A 219 6.78 1.10 -18.96
CA ASN A 219 6.84 1.46 -20.36
C ASN A 219 5.46 1.42 -21.01
N PRO A 220 5.21 2.21 -22.08
CA PRO A 220 3.90 2.36 -22.71
C PRO A 220 3.26 1.06 -23.22
N HIS A 221 4.03 0.05 -23.55
CA HIS A 221 3.53 -1.26 -24.03
C HIS A 221 3.13 -2.21 -22.90
N GLN A 222 3.43 -1.88 -21.63
CA GLN A 222 3.15 -2.69 -20.45
C GLN A 222 1.85 -2.21 -19.79
N LYS A 223 0.93 -3.13 -19.47
CA LYS A 223 -0.22 -2.81 -18.62
C LYS A 223 0.26 -2.63 -17.18
N GLY A 224 -0.23 -1.59 -16.52
CA GLY A 224 0.07 -1.28 -15.13
C GLY A 224 -1.18 -1.21 -14.27
N PHE A 225 -1.06 -1.64 -13.02
CA PHE A 225 -2.11 -1.59 -12.01
C PHE A 225 -1.49 -1.15 -10.69
N PHE A 226 -2.26 -0.45 -9.89
CA PHE A 226 -1.95 -0.20 -8.49
C PHE A 226 -3.04 -0.87 -7.64
N PHE A 227 -2.65 -1.69 -6.70
CA PHE A 227 -3.53 -2.33 -5.74
C PHE A 227 -3.24 -1.74 -4.35
N GLY A 228 -4.25 -1.24 -3.69
CA GLY A 228 -4.16 -0.60 -2.39
C GLY A 228 -5.04 0.64 -2.26
N LYS A 229 -5.08 1.21 -1.06
CA LYS A 229 -5.92 2.38 -0.72
C LYS A 229 -5.09 3.65 -0.80
N PHE A 230 -4.92 4.19 -2.01
CA PHE A 230 -4.14 5.41 -2.24
C PHE A 230 -4.65 6.61 -1.42
N ASP A 231 -5.96 6.74 -1.29
CA ASP A 231 -6.60 7.87 -0.62
C ASP A 231 -6.42 7.86 0.92
N ASP A 232 -6.05 6.72 1.52
CA ASP A 232 -5.68 6.64 2.94
C ASP A 232 -4.32 7.35 3.18
N ILE A 233 -3.42 7.29 2.20
CA ILE A 233 -2.07 7.87 2.28
C ILE A 233 -2.05 9.31 1.78
N PHE A 234 -2.79 9.62 0.70
CA PHE A 234 -2.75 10.91 0.07
C PHE A 234 -4.13 11.49 -0.22
N THR A 235 -4.24 12.81 -0.09
CA THR A 235 -5.30 13.59 -0.73
C THR A 235 -4.73 14.25 -1.98
N LYS A 236 -5.19 13.85 -3.16
CA LYS A 236 -4.80 14.50 -4.42
C LYS A 236 -5.52 15.84 -4.56
N LEU A 237 -4.77 16.94 -4.55
CA LEU A 237 -5.30 18.29 -4.59
C LEU A 237 -5.37 18.87 -6.02
N HIS A 238 -4.53 18.39 -6.94
CA HIS A 238 -4.45 18.88 -8.32
C HIS A 238 -3.70 17.93 -9.25
N GLY A 239 -3.86 18.16 -10.57
CA GLY A 239 -3.03 17.62 -11.62
C GLY A 239 -3.53 16.35 -12.29
N LYS A 240 -2.72 15.82 -13.21
CA LYS A 240 -3.01 14.59 -13.94
C LYS A 240 -3.02 13.35 -13.02
N GLU A 241 -3.51 12.22 -13.53
CA GLU A 241 -3.40 10.94 -12.82
C GLU A 241 -1.94 10.49 -12.70
N LEU A 242 -1.65 9.82 -11.57
CA LEU A 242 -0.34 9.23 -11.31
C LEU A 242 -0.07 8.09 -12.29
N SER A 243 1.14 8.05 -12.83
CA SER A 243 1.64 6.91 -13.59
C SER A 243 2.31 5.88 -12.67
N TYR A 244 2.60 4.71 -13.22
CA TYR A 244 3.38 3.68 -12.53
C TYR A 244 4.73 4.24 -12.04
N ASN A 245 5.48 4.94 -12.90
CA ASN A 245 6.76 5.55 -12.53
C ASN A 245 6.60 6.65 -11.48
N ASN A 246 5.53 7.48 -11.56
CA ASN A 246 5.28 8.45 -10.49
C ASN A 246 5.06 7.77 -9.14
N LEU A 247 4.34 6.64 -9.10
CA LEU A 247 4.11 5.91 -7.84
C LEU A 247 5.40 5.35 -7.25
N LEU A 248 6.32 4.83 -8.08
CA LEU A 248 7.63 4.38 -7.61
C LEU A 248 8.46 5.52 -7.02
N ASP A 249 8.50 6.67 -7.71
CA ASP A 249 9.23 7.85 -7.23
C ASP A 249 8.58 8.45 -5.97
N VAL A 250 7.24 8.44 -5.87
CA VAL A 250 6.48 8.88 -4.69
C VAL A 250 6.77 7.97 -3.51
N ASP A 251 6.77 6.64 -3.69
CA ASP A 251 7.13 5.68 -2.63
C ASP A 251 8.54 5.95 -2.10
N ALA A 252 9.52 6.12 -3.00
CA ALA A 252 10.89 6.43 -2.60
C ALA A 252 10.98 7.77 -1.85
N ALA A 253 10.26 8.80 -2.30
CA ALA A 253 10.24 10.12 -1.68
C ALA A 253 9.64 10.08 -0.26
N VAL A 254 8.53 9.38 -0.08
CA VAL A 254 7.86 9.22 1.21
C VAL A 254 8.73 8.45 2.19
N ASN A 255 9.31 7.33 1.75
CA ASN A 255 10.21 6.53 2.60
C ASN A 255 11.43 7.36 3.07
N LEU A 256 12.05 8.12 2.17
CA LEU A 256 13.16 9.00 2.53
C LEU A 256 12.72 10.11 3.48
N MET A 257 11.62 10.81 3.18
CA MET A 257 11.18 11.94 4.01
C MET A 257 10.69 11.51 5.39
N ASN A 258 10.26 10.27 5.57
CA ASN A 258 9.88 9.73 6.87
C ASN A 258 11.06 9.72 7.87
N GLU A 259 12.32 9.59 7.39
CA GLU A 259 13.53 9.72 8.23
C GLU A 259 13.70 11.13 8.82
N PHE A 260 13.10 12.14 8.18
CA PHE A 260 13.17 13.54 8.56
C PHE A 260 11.86 14.11 9.10
N LYS A 261 10.86 13.24 9.38
CA LYS A 261 9.50 13.63 9.77
C LYS A 261 9.46 14.63 10.92
N ASN A 262 10.30 14.41 11.95
CA ASN A 262 10.33 15.22 13.16
C ASN A 262 11.44 16.27 13.16
N ASP A 263 12.24 16.32 12.10
CA ASP A 263 13.39 17.22 11.99
C ASP A 263 12.96 18.66 11.61
N ASP A 264 13.92 19.58 11.63
CA ASP A 264 13.77 20.96 11.12
C ASP A 264 13.29 20.93 9.65
N PRO A 265 12.84 22.08 9.10
CA PRO A 265 12.36 22.14 7.72
C PRO A 265 13.35 21.49 6.75
N THR A 266 12.91 20.38 6.15
CA THR A 266 13.66 19.55 5.22
C THR A 266 12.94 19.45 3.89
N PHE A 267 13.70 19.58 2.82
CA PHE A 267 13.20 19.46 1.45
C PHE A 267 14.02 18.47 0.66
N ALA A 268 13.37 17.54 -0.03
CA ALA A 268 14.03 16.58 -0.90
C ALA A 268 13.49 16.64 -2.33
N ILE A 269 14.37 16.39 -3.29
CA ILE A 269 14.09 16.27 -4.72
C ILE A 269 14.60 14.93 -5.16
N LEU A 270 13.69 14.10 -5.72
CA LEU A 270 14.02 12.75 -6.17
C LEU A 270 13.78 12.60 -7.67
N LYS A 271 14.58 11.76 -8.27
CA LYS A 271 14.39 11.29 -9.64
C LYS A 271 14.83 9.84 -9.75
N HIS A 272 14.00 9.02 -10.41
CA HIS A 272 14.27 7.58 -10.58
C HIS A 272 14.61 6.91 -9.24
N ASN A 273 13.76 7.14 -8.23
CA ASN A 273 13.81 6.57 -6.88
C ASN A 273 15.02 7.00 -6.02
N ASN A 274 15.84 7.95 -6.47
CA ASN A 274 17.00 8.42 -5.72
C ASN A 274 16.96 9.94 -5.52
N ALA A 275 17.47 10.40 -4.37
CA ALA A 275 17.60 11.82 -4.09
C ALA A 275 18.69 12.44 -4.98
N CYS A 276 18.33 13.44 -5.76
CA CYS A 276 19.26 14.29 -6.48
C CYS A 276 19.55 15.60 -5.72
N GLY A 277 18.73 15.93 -4.72
CA GLY A 277 18.94 17.05 -3.81
C GLY A 277 18.20 16.84 -2.50
N LEU A 278 18.81 17.19 -1.39
CA LEU A 278 18.20 17.20 -0.07
C LEU A 278 18.91 18.21 0.83
N ALA A 279 18.15 19.03 1.54
CA ALA A 279 18.73 19.94 2.52
C ALA A 279 17.76 20.22 3.67
N GLN A 280 18.33 20.45 4.86
CA GLN A 280 17.65 20.86 6.08
C GLN A 280 18.10 22.26 6.45
N ARG A 281 17.13 23.20 6.67
CA ARG A 281 17.41 24.60 6.93
C ARG A 281 16.38 25.20 7.90
N PRO A 282 16.66 26.38 8.49
CA PRO A 282 15.69 27.06 9.35
C PRO A 282 14.37 27.46 8.66
N SER A 283 14.37 27.62 7.31
CA SER A 283 13.15 27.89 6.54
C SER A 283 13.03 26.92 5.37
N LEU A 284 11.78 26.58 5.01
CA LEU A 284 11.51 25.61 3.94
C LEU A 284 11.96 26.14 2.57
N LYS A 285 11.79 27.45 2.32
CA LYS A 285 12.29 28.09 1.10
C LYS A 285 13.80 27.87 0.94
N LYS A 286 14.57 28.09 2.00
CA LYS A 286 16.04 27.91 1.95
C LYS A 286 16.39 26.43 1.79
N ALA A 287 15.67 25.52 2.46
CA ALA A 287 15.84 24.09 2.29
C ALA A 287 15.60 23.66 0.83
N TYR A 288 14.55 24.17 0.18
CA TYR A 288 14.28 23.90 -1.23
C TYR A 288 15.40 24.42 -2.16
N ILE A 289 15.84 25.67 -1.97
CA ILE A 289 16.89 26.28 -2.81
C ILE A 289 18.20 25.47 -2.70
N ASP A 290 18.58 25.11 -1.48
CA ASP A 290 19.80 24.34 -1.25
C ASP A 290 19.67 22.88 -1.72
N ALA A 291 18.48 22.26 -1.57
CA ALA A 291 18.23 20.95 -2.17
C ALA A 291 18.35 20.99 -3.70
N LEU A 292 17.77 22.01 -4.34
CA LEU A 292 17.85 22.18 -5.80
C LEU A 292 19.31 22.36 -6.28
N ALA A 293 20.13 23.03 -5.49
CA ALA A 293 21.55 23.26 -5.82
C ALA A 293 22.36 21.93 -5.90
N GLY A 294 21.88 20.85 -5.25
CA GLY A 294 22.56 19.55 -5.29
C GLY A 294 22.66 18.95 -6.70
N ASP A 295 21.60 19.08 -7.50
CA ASP A 295 21.59 18.69 -8.91
C ASP A 295 20.38 19.32 -9.64
N PRO A 296 20.50 20.57 -10.06
CA PRO A 296 19.39 21.28 -10.73
C PRO A 296 19.02 20.64 -12.08
N THR A 297 19.95 19.94 -12.71
CA THR A 297 19.70 19.26 -13.99
C THR A 297 18.76 18.07 -13.80
N SER A 298 19.09 17.20 -12.85
CA SER A 298 18.24 16.02 -12.55
C SER A 298 16.92 16.40 -11.89
N ALA A 299 16.84 17.53 -11.20
CA ALA A 299 15.61 18.02 -10.56
C ALA A 299 14.46 18.29 -11.54
N PHE A 300 14.79 18.56 -12.82
CA PHE A 300 13.81 18.78 -13.87
C PHE A 300 12.94 17.53 -14.09
N GLY A 301 11.62 17.69 -13.92
CA GLY A 301 10.64 16.59 -14.00
C GLY A 301 10.69 15.62 -12.82
N GLY A 302 11.32 15.98 -11.72
CA GLY A 302 11.41 15.17 -10.50
C GLY A 302 10.17 15.22 -9.60
N VAL A 303 10.25 14.46 -8.52
CA VAL A 303 9.30 14.46 -7.40
C VAL A 303 9.90 15.26 -6.25
N LEU A 304 9.13 16.22 -5.76
CA LEU A 304 9.48 17.15 -4.69
C LEU A 304 8.72 16.79 -3.42
N ILE A 305 9.40 16.74 -2.29
CA ILE A 305 8.77 16.42 -1.01
C ILE A 305 9.35 17.25 0.13
N SER A 306 8.48 17.68 1.06
CA SER A 306 8.86 18.36 2.29
C SER A 306 8.23 17.74 3.53
N ASN A 307 8.88 17.90 4.69
CA ASN A 307 8.34 17.51 5.99
C ASN A 307 7.50 18.58 6.68
N LYS A 308 7.38 19.77 6.09
CA LYS A 308 6.62 20.90 6.64
C LYS A 308 5.66 21.46 5.59
N THR A 309 4.72 22.30 6.06
CA THR A 309 3.77 23.04 5.20
C THR A 309 4.50 23.86 4.15
N ILE A 310 4.09 23.74 2.90
CA ILE A 310 4.62 24.61 1.84
C ILE A 310 3.93 25.97 1.90
N ASP A 311 4.73 27.00 2.19
CA ASP A 311 4.33 28.40 2.20
C ASP A 311 4.43 29.05 0.80
N ILE A 312 3.88 30.27 0.67
CA ILE A 312 3.90 31.03 -0.59
C ILE A 312 5.31 31.30 -1.10
N ALA A 313 6.27 31.55 -0.19
CA ALA A 313 7.65 31.85 -0.55
C ALA A 313 8.36 30.62 -1.15
N THR A 314 8.10 29.44 -0.60
CA THR A 314 8.60 28.16 -1.11
C THR A 314 7.91 27.79 -2.43
N ALA A 315 6.58 27.92 -2.49
CA ALA A 315 5.78 27.62 -3.69
C ALA A 315 6.21 28.47 -4.89
N SER A 316 6.53 29.74 -4.67
CA SER A 316 7.01 30.66 -5.72
C SER A 316 8.35 30.21 -6.32
N GLU A 317 9.26 29.65 -5.52
CA GLU A 317 10.51 29.09 -6.02
C GLU A 317 10.26 27.76 -6.77
N ILE A 318 9.44 26.86 -6.21
CA ILE A 318 9.06 25.60 -6.87
C ILE A 318 8.40 25.85 -8.23
N HIS A 319 7.61 26.92 -8.35
CA HIS A 319 6.89 27.24 -9.58
C HIS A 319 7.80 27.52 -10.77
N LYS A 320 9.05 27.96 -10.53
CA LYS A 320 10.07 28.22 -11.56
C LYS A 320 10.59 26.93 -12.19
N LEU A 321 10.53 25.80 -11.46
CA LEU A 321 10.98 24.50 -11.94
C LEU A 321 9.81 23.69 -12.53
N PHE A 322 10.07 22.99 -13.64
CA PHE A 322 9.18 21.91 -14.06
C PHE A 322 9.39 20.69 -13.17
N CYS A 323 8.35 20.29 -12.44
CA CYS A 323 8.32 19.07 -11.62
C CYS A 323 7.01 18.32 -11.86
N GLU A 324 7.07 17.01 -11.78
CA GLU A 324 5.92 16.12 -11.99
C GLU A 324 5.01 16.08 -10.76
N VAL A 325 5.57 15.96 -9.56
CA VAL A 325 4.83 15.76 -8.31
C VAL A 325 5.40 16.68 -7.21
N VAL A 326 4.51 17.27 -6.41
CA VAL A 326 4.86 17.97 -5.18
C VAL A 326 4.09 17.34 -4.02
N ILE A 327 4.80 17.00 -2.94
CA ILE A 327 4.27 16.29 -1.77
C ILE A 327 4.59 17.11 -0.51
N ALA A 328 3.59 17.34 0.32
CA ALA A 328 3.76 17.99 1.62
C ALA A 328 2.66 17.56 2.59
N PRO A 329 2.84 17.69 3.93
CA PRO A 329 1.79 17.44 4.91
C PRO A 329 0.64 18.46 4.80
N SER A 330 0.92 19.66 4.32
CA SER A 330 -0.08 20.71 4.06
C SER A 330 0.48 21.80 3.14
N TYR A 331 -0.40 22.69 2.70
CA TYR A 331 -0.09 23.83 1.82
C TYR A 331 -0.86 25.04 2.32
N ASP A 332 -0.23 26.22 2.36
CA ASP A 332 -0.96 27.47 2.52
C ASP A 332 -1.85 27.71 1.30
N ALA A 333 -2.99 28.37 1.48
CA ALA A 333 -3.96 28.57 0.41
C ALA A 333 -3.35 29.28 -0.82
N GLU A 334 -2.59 30.35 -0.59
CA GLU A 334 -1.92 31.11 -1.66
C GLU A 334 -0.82 30.26 -2.34
N ALA A 335 -0.08 29.46 -1.57
CA ALA A 335 0.93 28.55 -2.09
C ALA A 335 0.31 27.49 -3.02
N LEU A 336 -0.83 26.94 -2.63
CA LEU A 336 -1.56 25.96 -3.43
C LEU A 336 -1.99 26.54 -4.78
N GLU A 337 -2.51 27.76 -4.79
CA GLU A 337 -2.93 28.41 -6.04
C GLU A 337 -1.73 28.70 -6.98
N VAL A 338 -0.58 29.10 -6.45
CA VAL A 338 0.65 29.24 -7.25
C VAL A 338 1.06 27.91 -7.88
N LEU A 339 1.03 26.82 -7.09
CA LEU A 339 1.42 25.49 -7.58
C LEU A 339 0.45 24.93 -8.64
N LYS A 340 -0.86 25.17 -8.50
CA LYS A 340 -1.91 24.83 -9.48
C LYS A 340 -1.76 25.51 -10.82
N GLY A 341 -1.01 26.61 -10.91
CA GLY A 341 -0.73 27.31 -12.16
C GLY A 341 -0.09 26.43 -13.26
N LYS A 342 0.41 25.25 -12.94
CA LYS A 342 0.87 24.21 -13.88
C LYS A 342 -0.17 23.09 -13.98
N LYS A 343 -1.01 23.09 -15.02
CA LYS A 343 -2.16 22.19 -15.22
C LYS A 343 -1.89 20.71 -14.91
N ASN A 344 -0.73 20.20 -15.31
CA ASN A 344 -0.42 18.76 -15.20
C ASN A 344 0.37 18.40 -13.95
N ARG A 345 0.82 19.40 -13.16
CA ARG A 345 1.57 19.15 -11.92
C ARG A 345 0.68 18.44 -10.92
N ILE A 346 1.14 17.30 -10.42
CA ILE A 346 0.43 16.53 -9.40
C ILE A 346 0.76 17.13 -8.04
N ILE A 347 -0.25 17.49 -7.26
CA ILE A 347 -0.09 18.03 -5.90
C ILE A 347 -0.75 17.06 -4.94
N LEU A 348 0.05 16.47 -4.04
CA LEU A 348 -0.38 15.49 -3.06
C LEU A 348 -0.22 16.05 -1.65
N LYS A 349 -1.31 16.07 -0.90
CA LYS A 349 -1.25 16.25 0.54
C LYS A 349 -1.00 14.88 1.17
N LEU A 350 0.07 14.79 1.94
CA LEU A 350 0.43 13.58 2.66
C LEU A 350 -0.40 13.50 3.95
N ASN A 351 -1.19 12.44 4.08
CA ASN A 351 -1.92 12.14 5.30
C ASN A 351 -0.99 11.43 6.31
N ASN A 352 -1.53 10.96 7.43
CA ASN A 352 -0.73 10.16 8.34
C ASN A 352 -0.42 8.81 7.67
N ILE A 353 0.87 8.39 7.67
CA ILE A 353 1.30 7.18 6.96
C ILE A 353 1.54 6.08 7.97
N ASP A 354 0.84 4.98 7.75
CA ASP A 354 1.18 3.69 8.30
C ASP A 354 1.70 2.81 7.15
N LEU A 355 3.01 2.75 7.00
CA LEU A 355 3.64 1.94 5.95
C LEU A 355 3.65 0.47 6.38
N PRO A 356 3.45 -0.49 5.46
CA PRO A 356 3.52 -1.92 5.77
C PRO A 356 4.85 -2.29 6.45
N GLU A 357 4.80 -3.16 7.44
CA GLU A 357 6.00 -3.61 8.18
C GLU A 357 6.95 -4.44 7.32
N SER A 358 6.43 -5.06 6.26
CA SER A 358 7.23 -5.88 5.34
C SER A 358 7.14 -5.38 3.90
N THR A 359 8.15 -5.75 3.11
CA THR A 359 8.21 -5.50 1.67
C THR A 359 8.19 -6.82 0.91
N VAL A 360 7.51 -6.82 -0.24
CA VAL A 360 7.38 -7.98 -1.12
C VAL A 360 7.94 -7.64 -2.49
N ARG A 361 8.76 -8.51 -3.04
CA ARG A 361 9.37 -8.35 -4.37
C ARG A 361 9.25 -9.64 -5.17
N THR A 362 8.87 -9.55 -6.42
CA THR A 362 8.92 -10.69 -7.34
C THR A 362 10.38 -11.07 -7.62
N CYS A 363 10.67 -12.36 -7.58
CA CYS A 363 12.01 -12.89 -7.88
C CYS A 363 11.85 -14.26 -8.55
N LEU A 364 12.40 -14.42 -9.75
CA LEU A 364 12.24 -15.64 -10.56
C LEU A 364 10.76 -15.99 -10.71
N ASN A 365 10.37 -17.21 -10.31
CA ASN A 365 8.98 -17.69 -10.29
C ASN A 365 8.32 -17.59 -8.90
N GLY A 366 8.88 -16.81 -7.99
CA GLY A 366 8.42 -16.67 -6.60
C GLY A 366 8.44 -15.23 -6.11
N LEU A 367 8.38 -15.10 -4.79
CA LEU A 367 8.38 -13.84 -4.07
C LEU A 367 9.45 -13.85 -2.97
N LEU A 368 10.16 -12.74 -2.83
CA LEU A 368 10.98 -12.45 -1.65
C LEU A 368 10.18 -11.55 -0.72
N VAL A 369 10.15 -11.88 0.54
CA VAL A 369 9.53 -11.10 1.61
C VAL A 369 10.57 -10.81 2.67
N GLN A 370 10.65 -9.57 3.10
CA GLN A 370 11.52 -9.16 4.21
C GLN A 370 10.85 -8.08 5.03
N GLU A 371 11.28 -7.94 6.28
CA GLU A 371 10.92 -6.77 7.08
C GLU A 371 11.46 -5.50 6.44
N ARG A 372 10.72 -4.40 6.62
CA ARG A 372 11.18 -3.09 6.21
C ARG A 372 12.36 -2.67 7.07
N ASP A 373 13.38 -2.07 6.47
CA ASP A 373 14.49 -1.46 7.22
C ASP A 373 13.99 -0.19 7.94
N ASN A 374 13.50 -0.38 9.17
CA ASN A 374 13.01 0.69 10.03
C ASN A 374 14.08 1.24 10.97
N LYS A 375 15.32 0.71 10.93
CA LYS A 375 16.40 1.18 11.76
C LYS A 375 16.98 2.47 11.20
N THR A 376 16.96 3.54 11.98
CA THR A 376 17.64 4.81 11.69
C THR A 376 18.80 4.98 12.66
N ASP A 377 19.98 5.28 12.12
CA ASP A 377 21.18 5.55 12.94
C ASP A 377 20.98 6.80 13.80
N SER A 378 21.45 6.72 15.04
CA SER A 378 21.41 7.81 16.00
C SER A 378 22.77 7.99 16.67
N THR A 379 22.95 9.07 17.39
CA THR A 379 24.21 9.32 18.14
C THR A 379 24.57 8.19 19.11
N LYS A 380 23.59 7.43 19.59
CA LYS A 380 23.80 6.29 20.51
C LYS A 380 24.38 5.06 19.81
N ASP A 381 24.18 4.95 18.50
CA ASP A 381 24.65 3.83 17.69
C ASP A 381 26.10 4.07 17.21
N LEU A 382 26.62 5.30 17.32
CA LEU A 382 27.95 5.67 16.81
C LEU A 382 29.06 5.19 17.74
N LYS A 383 29.96 4.39 17.21
CA LYS A 383 31.24 4.01 17.83
C LYS A 383 32.38 4.72 17.13
N ILE A 384 33.02 5.67 17.80
CA ILE A 384 34.26 6.32 17.31
C ILE A 384 35.36 5.27 17.31
N VAL A 385 36.01 5.07 16.17
CA VAL A 385 37.05 4.04 15.97
C VAL A 385 38.43 4.63 15.65
N THR A 386 38.51 5.92 15.42
CA THR A 386 39.74 6.68 15.17
C THR A 386 40.20 7.49 16.38
N LYS A 387 41.47 7.96 16.40
CA LYS A 387 41.98 8.83 17.45
C LYS A 387 41.29 10.19 17.48
N GLU A 388 41.06 10.76 16.28
CA GLU A 388 40.27 11.98 16.15
C GLU A 388 38.78 11.64 16.25
N SER A 389 38.07 12.42 17.07
CA SER A 389 36.64 12.34 17.20
C SER A 389 35.96 13.34 16.26
N PRO A 390 34.82 12.98 15.60
CA PRO A 390 34.13 13.95 14.77
C PRO A 390 33.60 15.12 15.60
N LEU A 391 33.63 16.30 15.03
CA LEU A 391 33.04 17.51 15.61
C LEU A 391 31.51 17.37 15.71
N LYS A 392 30.89 18.19 16.54
CA LYS A 392 29.41 18.13 16.72
C LYS A 392 28.65 18.32 15.42
N ASN A 393 29.06 19.29 14.59
CA ASN A 393 28.47 19.52 13.26
C ASN A 393 28.74 18.37 12.31
N GLU A 394 29.91 17.72 12.38
CA GLU A 394 30.21 16.54 11.57
C GLU A 394 29.32 15.35 11.98
N ILE A 395 29.05 15.14 13.28
CA ILE A 395 28.11 14.11 13.75
C ILE A 395 26.71 14.36 13.16
N GLU A 396 26.24 15.60 13.18
CA GLU A 396 24.95 15.96 12.58
C GLU A 396 24.92 15.69 11.07
N ASP A 397 25.99 16.02 10.35
CA ASP A 397 26.13 15.78 8.92
C ASP A 397 26.28 14.29 8.59
N LEU A 398 27.00 13.51 9.40
CA LEU A 398 27.17 12.06 9.25
C LEU A 398 25.80 11.34 9.39
N LEU A 399 25.02 11.68 10.40
CA LEU A 399 23.69 11.11 10.60
C LEU A 399 22.71 11.54 9.48
N PHE A 400 22.79 12.78 9.04
CA PHE A 400 22.04 13.28 7.88
C PHE A 400 22.39 12.49 6.61
N ALA A 401 23.69 12.28 6.34
CA ALA A 401 24.17 11.53 5.19
C ALA A 401 23.79 10.04 5.27
N SER A 402 23.84 9.44 6.47
CA SER A 402 23.42 8.04 6.69
C SER A 402 21.95 7.81 6.36
N LYS A 403 21.06 8.71 6.77
CA LYS A 403 19.62 8.66 6.41
C LYS A 403 19.43 8.64 4.87
N ILE A 404 20.18 9.45 4.13
CA ILE A 404 20.10 9.47 2.66
C ILE A 404 20.68 8.19 2.07
N CYS A 405 21.81 7.74 2.61
CA CYS A 405 22.52 6.54 2.16
C CYS A 405 21.61 5.30 2.24
N LYS A 406 20.89 5.11 3.34
CA LYS A 406 19.89 4.05 3.55
C LYS A 406 18.85 4.00 2.43
N HIS A 407 18.43 5.14 1.88
CA HIS A 407 17.40 5.23 0.84
C HIS A 407 17.94 5.30 -0.59
N THR A 408 19.25 5.23 -0.76
CA THR A 408 19.91 5.26 -2.08
C THR A 408 20.29 3.85 -2.53
N LYS A 409 20.17 3.57 -3.82
CA LYS A 409 20.48 2.23 -4.39
C LYS A 409 21.95 1.86 -4.23
N SER A 410 22.20 0.66 -3.70
CA SER A 410 23.55 0.09 -3.47
C SER A 410 24.31 -0.25 -4.76
N ASN A 411 25.68 -0.23 -4.78
CA ASN A 411 26.49 0.38 -3.74
C ASN A 411 26.37 1.91 -3.82
N THR A 412 26.34 2.55 -2.67
CA THR A 412 26.20 4.02 -2.62
C THR A 412 27.21 4.66 -1.66
N ILE A 413 27.64 5.85 -2.03
CA ILE A 413 28.36 6.82 -1.20
C ILE A 413 27.57 8.13 -1.25
N VAL A 414 27.36 8.73 -0.08
CA VAL A 414 26.71 10.04 0.07
C VAL A 414 27.70 11.03 0.66
N LEU A 415 27.88 12.17 0.00
CA LEU A 415 28.68 13.30 0.49
C LEU A 415 27.73 14.40 0.96
N ALA A 416 27.94 14.88 2.19
CA ALA A 416 27.11 15.94 2.77
C ALA A 416 27.96 16.97 3.53
N LYS A 417 27.45 18.19 3.62
CA LYS A 417 28.05 19.29 4.40
C LYS A 417 26.95 20.24 4.86
N ASN A 418 26.96 20.62 6.12
CA ASN A 418 25.97 21.53 6.72
C ASN A 418 24.52 21.06 6.47
N LYS A 419 24.22 19.77 6.65
CA LYS A 419 22.91 19.15 6.39
C LYS A 419 22.36 19.44 4.97
N GLN A 420 23.26 19.37 3.99
CA GLN A 420 22.95 19.46 2.57
C GLN A 420 23.65 18.31 1.85
N LEU A 421 22.90 17.60 1.00
CA LEU A 421 23.42 16.62 0.07
C LEU A 421 24.29 17.34 -0.98
N CYS A 422 25.58 17.12 -0.93
CA CYS A 422 26.51 17.62 -1.95
C CYS A 422 26.43 16.77 -3.22
N ALA A 423 26.47 15.45 -3.06
CA ALA A 423 26.27 14.49 -4.14
C ALA A 423 26.09 13.07 -3.59
N SER A 424 25.56 12.17 -4.42
CA SER A 424 25.57 10.73 -4.18
C SER A 424 26.07 9.98 -5.40
N GLY A 425 26.88 8.95 -5.16
CA GLY A 425 27.17 7.89 -6.11
C GLY A 425 26.17 6.78 -5.89
N THR A 426 25.46 6.36 -6.94
CA THR A 426 24.25 5.54 -6.81
C THR A 426 24.34 4.29 -7.67
N GLY A 427 24.07 3.11 -7.09
CA GLY A 427 23.89 1.87 -7.84
C GLY A 427 25.14 1.38 -8.56
N GLN A 428 26.33 1.64 -7.99
CA GLN A 428 27.58 1.26 -8.62
C GLN A 428 28.02 -0.17 -8.25
N THR A 429 28.75 -0.82 -9.15
CA THR A 429 29.26 -2.17 -8.93
C THR A 429 30.41 -2.21 -7.92
N SER A 430 31.14 -1.11 -7.76
CA SER A 430 32.14 -0.94 -6.72
C SER A 430 31.88 0.30 -5.88
N ARG A 431 32.38 0.28 -4.64
CA ARG A 431 32.24 1.42 -3.72
C ARG A 431 33.14 2.57 -4.10
N VAL A 432 34.31 2.26 -4.68
CA VAL A 432 35.23 3.24 -5.25
C VAL A 432 34.59 4.01 -6.41
N ASP A 433 33.87 3.31 -7.30
CA ASP A 433 33.14 3.97 -8.39
C ASP A 433 32.03 4.87 -7.86
N ALA A 434 31.30 4.43 -6.82
CA ALA A 434 30.28 5.25 -6.17
C ALA A 434 30.90 6.54 -5.57
N LEU A 435 32.07 6.44 -4.93
CA LEU A 435 32.76 7.58 -4.38
C LEU A 435 33.24 8.53 -5.50
N ASN A 436 33.92 8.01 -6.52
CA ASN A 436 34.38 8.81 -7.64
C ASN A 436 33.25 9.53 -8.37
N GLN A 437 32.10 8.84 -8.55
CA GLN A 437 30.89 9.43 -9.12
C GLN A 437 30.40 10.59 -8.25
N SER A 438 30.35 10.42 -6.92
CA SER A 438 29.87 11.45 -6.01
C SER A 438 30.80 12.67 -5.99
N ILE A 439 32.12 12.47 -5.96
CA ILE A 439 33.11 13.55 -6.01
C ILE A 439 33.02 14.33 -7.34
N THR A 440 32.98 13.61 -8.46
CA THR A 440 32.83 14.21 -9.80
C THR A 440 31.56 15.06 -9.87
N LYS A 441 30.43 14.56 -9.35
CA LYS A 441 29.17 15.26 -9.36
C LYS A 441 29.16 16.48 -8.46
N ALA A 442 29.70 16.36 -7.24
CA ALA A 442 29.85 17.49 -6.32
C ALA A 442 30.72 18.61 -6.94
N THR A 443 31.82 18.26 -7.55
CA THR A 443 32.69 19.22 -8.25
C THR A 443 31.97 19.88 -9.42
N HIS A 444 31.21 19.13 -10.22
CA HIS A 444 30.44 19.66 -11.35
C HIS A 444 29.43 20.74 -10.91
N PHE A 445 28.83 20.60 -9.75
CA PHE A 445 27.91 21.58 -9.19
C PHE A 445 28.55 22.56 -8.23
N ASN A 446 29.88 22.67 -8.25
CA ASN A 446 30.71 23.64 -7.51
C ASN A 446 30.59 23.53 -5.98
N PHE A 447 30.39 22.33 -5.44
CA PHE A 447 30.45 22.08 -4.01
C PHE A 447 31.91 22.06 -3.53
N ASP A 448 32.19 22.82 -2.48
CA ASP A 448 33.45 22.71 -1.72
C ASP A 448 33.34 21.53 -0.75
N LEU A 449 34.11 20.47 -1.00
CA LEU A 449 34.13 19.27 -0.18
C LEU A 449 35.11 19.35 1.01
N ASN A 450 35.87 20.44 1.17
CA ASN A 450 36.76 20.59 2.34
C ASN A 450 35.91 20.64 3.63
N GLY A 451 36.12 19.68 4.54
CA GLY A 451 35.34 19.52 5.75
C GLY A 451 33.94 18.95 5.53
N ALA A 452 33.66 18.36 4.37
CA ALA A 452 32.46 17.57 4.13
C ALA A 452 32.59 16.19 4.78
N VAL A 453 31.47 15.49 4.92
CA VAL A 453 31.41 14.13 5.46
C VAL A 453 30.98 13.11 4.39
N MET A 454 31.37 11.84 4.62
CA MET A 454 31.06 10.71 3.76
C MET A 454 30.27 9.64 4.52
N ALA A 455 29.14 9.20 3.97
CA ALA A 455 28.41 8.02 4.42
C ALA A 455 28.45 6.89 3.39
N SER A 456 28.58 5.65 3.87
CA SER A 456 28.58 4.43 3.06
C SER A 456 27.52 3.45 3.55
N ASP A 457 26.79 2.81 2.63
CA ASP A 457 25.77 1.81 2.89
C ASP A 457 26.31 0.50 3.46
N ALA A 458 27.62 0.24 3.33
CA ALA A 458 28.32 -0.93 3.87
C ALA A 458 29.80 -0.61 4.17
N PHE A 459 30.53 -1.60 4.74
CA PHE A 459 31.92 -1.45 5.10
C PHE A 459 32.85 -1.29 3.89
N PHE A 460 34.02 -0.73 4.14
CA PHE A 460 35.09 -0.65 3.14
C PHE A 460 35.96 -1.92 3.16
N PRO A 461 36.08 -2.63 2.02
CA PRO A 461 36.91 -3.83 1.95
C PRO A 461 38.42 -3.49 1.94
N PHE A 462 38.79 -2.23 1.56
CA PHE A 462 40.15 -1.70 1.44
C PHE A 462 40.16 -0.23 1.84
N PRO A 463 41.35 0.37 2.14
CA PRO A 463 41.47 1.78 2.54
C PRO A 463 41.30 2.76 1.37
N ASP A 464 41.28 2.33 0.13
CA ASP A 464 41.17 3.13 -1.09
C ASP A 464 40.03 4.19 -1.04
N CYS A 465 38.88 3.82 -0.49
CA CYS A 465 37.75 4.76 -0.34
C CYS A 465 38.10 5.92 0.62
N VAL A 466 38.75 5.66 1.75
CA VAL A 466 39.10 6.72 2.70
C VAL A 466 40.29 7.56 2.17
N GLU A 467 41.19 6.95 1.39
CA GLU A 467 42.28 7.66 0.71
C GLU A 467 41.74 8.67 -0.31
N ILE A 468 40.87 8.24 -1.19
CA ILE A 468 40.23 9.10 -2.21
C ILE A 468 39.37 10.17 -1.54
N ALA A 469 38.62 9.83 -0.49
CA ALA A 469 37.80 10.78 0.26
C ALA A 469 38.65 11.89 0.91
N HIS A 470 39.75 11.52 1.56
CA HIS A 470 40.73 12.49 2.14
C HIS A 470 41.26 13.44 1.09
N GLN A 471 41.72 12.92 -0.07
CA GLN A 471 42.23 13.73 -1.17
C GLN A 471 41.20 14.71 -1.71
N ALA A 472 39.90 14.38 -1.60
CA ALA A 472 38.79 15.25 -1.96
C ALA A 472 38.40 16.28 -0.87
N GLY A 473 39.06 16.22 0.33
CA GLY A 473 38.79 17.15 1.43
C GLY A 473 37.79 16.67 2.47
N ILE A 474 37.37 15.41 2.42
CA ILE A 474 36.44 14.83 3.41
C ILE A 474 37.13 14.69 4.75
N SER A 475 36.51 15.14 5.83
CA SER A 475 37.05 15.15 7.20
C SER A 475 36.52 14.02 8.08
N ALA A 476 35.31 13.53 7.83
CA ALA A 476 34.68 12.53 8.68
C ALA A 476 33.92 11.48 7.86
N VAL A 477 33.89 10.25 8.37
CA VAL A 477 33.31 9.09 7.69
C VAL A 477 32.37 8.31 8.61
N ILE A 478 31.19 7.88 8.10
CA ILE A 478 30.29 6.94 8.75
C ILE A 478 30.11 5.70 7.88
N GLN A 479 30.24 4.53 8.49
CA GLN A 479 30.03 3.23 7.86
C GLN A 479 29.68 2.16 8.91
N PRO A 480 29.14 1.00 8.53
CA PRO A 480 28.77 -0.04 9.51
C PRO A 480 29.96 -0.73 10.18
N GLY A 481 31.14 -0.76 9.58
CA GLY A 481 32.24 -1.62 10.03
C GLY A 481 32.00 -3.10 9.73
N GLY A 482 32.92 -3.96 10.17
CA GLY A 482 32.81 -5.42 10.04
C GLY A 482 33.65 -6.03 8.93
N SER A 483 34.52 -5.26 8.27
CA SER A 483 35.54 -5.79 7.37
C SER A 483 36.71 -6.37 8.16
N ILE A 484 37.29 -7.47 7.70
CA ILE A 484 38.55 -8.02 8.22
C ILE A 484 39.69 -6.96 8.11
N LYS A 485 39.57 -6.02 7.19
CA LYS A 485 40.56 -4.98 6.89
C LYS A 485 40.15 -3.60 7.42
N ASP A 486 39.18 -3.47 8.29
CA ASP A 486 38.78 -2.20 8.88
C ASP A 486 39.95 -1.44 9.49
N GLN A 487 40.90 -2.17 10.10
CA GLN A 487 42.08 -1.54 10.71
C GLN A 487 42.93 -0.74 9.70
N LEU A 488 43.02 -1.17 8.44
CA LEU A 488 43.78 -0.43 7.41
C LEU A 488 43.13 0.94 7.12
N SER A 489 41.78 0.98 7.09
CA SER A 489 41.05 2.23 6.90
C SER A 489 41.13 3.14 8.14
N ILE A 490 41.09 2.57 9.35
CA ILE A 490 41.26 3.28 10.62
C ILE A 490 42.67 3.89 10.69
N ASP A 491 43.73 3.10 10.42
CA ASP A 491 45.10 3.54 10.44
C ASP A 491 45.35 4.69 9.44
N TYR A 492 44.76 4.61 8.24
CA TYR A 492 44.83 5.69 7.28
C TYR A 492 44.19 6.98 7.82
N CYS A 493 42.98 6.88 8.35
CA CYS A 493 42.25 8.01 8.94
C CYS A 493 43.08 8.63 10.11
N ASP A 494 43.62 7.81 11.01
CA ASP A 494 44.46 8.26 12.13
C ASP A 494 45.70 9.04 11.68
N ASN A 495 46.37 8.55 10.63
CA ASN A 495 47.56 9.19 10.07
C ASN A 495 47.27 10.53 9.38
N HIS A 496 46.01 10.73 8.94
CA HIS A 496 45.58 11.92 8.19
C HIS A 496 44.58 12.81 8.95
N LYS A 497 44.38 12.57 10.26
CA LYS A 497 43.49 13.35 11.13
C LYS A 497 42.03 13.36 10.65
N MET A 498 41.59 12.29 10.00
CA MET A 498 40.19 12.06 9.66
C MET A 498 39.51 11.36 10.82
N SER A 499 38.25 11.66 11.06
CA SER A 499 37.43 10.90 12.02
C SER A 499 36.62 9.82 11.31
N MET A 500 36.44 8.67 11.97
CA MET A 500 35.59 7.59 11.49
C MET A 500 34.71 7.06 12.60
N VAL A 501 33.43 6.84 12.28
CA VAL A 501 32.47 6.21 13.20
C VAL A 501 31.85 4.98 12.54
N PHE A 502 31.64 3.95 13.37
CA PHE A 502 30.91 2.74 12.98
C PHE A 502 29.49 2.75 13.56
N THR A 503 28.51 2.31 12.78
CA THR A 503 27.11 2.13 13.23
C THR A 503 26.81 0.69 13.61
N GLY A 504 27.58 -0.28 13.12
CA GLY A 504 27.31 -1.72 13.28
C GLY A 504 26.13 -2.23 12.42
N ILE A 505 25.51 -1.36 11.64
CA ILE A 505 24.30 -1.71 10.86
C ILE A 505 24.51 -1.33 9.39
N ARG A 506 24.29 -2.30 8.50
CA ARG A 506 24.35 -2.15 7.05
C ARG A 506 22.98 -1.82 6.47
N HIS A 507 22.92 -0.91 5.50
CA HIS A 507 21.69 -0.46 4.85
C HIS A 507 21.71 -0.73 3.33
N PHE A 508 21.80 -1.99 2.92
CA PHE A 508 21.71 -2.33 1.50
C PHE A 508 20.30 -2.13 0.93
N LYS A 509 20.25 -1.54 -0.27
CA LYS A 509 19.03 -1.35 -1.05
C LYS A 509 19.29 -1.74 -2.52
N HIS A 510 18.77 -2.89 -2.94
CA HIS A 510 18.90 -3.42 -4.30
C HIS A 510 17.70 -3.14 -5.19
#